data_1b921ef14e003c8081e42dfd258f0115
#
_entry.id   1b921ef14e003c8081e42dfd258f0115
#
_cell.length_a   1.000
_cell.length_b   1.000
_cell.length_c   1.000
_cell.angle_alpha   90.00
_cell.angle_beta   90.00
_cell.angle_gamma   90.00
#
_symmetry.space_group_name_H-M   'P 1'
#
loop_
_entity.id
_entity.type
_entity.pdbx_description
1 polymer ?
#
loop_
_entity_poly.entity_id
_entity_poly.type
_entity_poly.pdbx_seq_one_letter_code
_entity_poly.pdbx_strand_id
1 'polypeptide(L)'
;MMNWNVGKRIKEDVLLNKRADYGEQVIKRLAQRLRTKYGSGWGYQKLQHCVRAAYTFSEEEIMYAVRTQLSWTHLRSLMAVPNALARQFYMEMCRIEHWSTRTLDDKIDAQLFERTAISRKPDEVIKAELEKSKEKNEIQPDMVFRSSYFLDMLGLPDVFSESELETAILNQIQLFLKEFGSDFAFVDRQKRIPVDGVDYKLDLLFYHRGLKRLVAIDLKLGKFKPAYEGQMLLYLRYLNRHDRREGEESPIGLILCSEGNTEHIEYLMLDEDSPIKVAQYYTKLPDKKLLSEKLQRAIAIAKEHYRLKESQGE
;
A
#
# COMPACT_ATOMS: atom_id res chain seq x y z
N MET A 1 0.13 10.16 -22.32
CA MET A 1 0.49 9.52 -23.63
C MET A 1 1.54 10.27 -24.44
N MET A 2 1.37 11.55 -24.76
CA MET A 2 2.29 12.28 -25.66
C MET A 2 3.77 12.15 -25.28
N ASN A 3 4.13 12.38 -24.01
CA ASN A 3 5.53 12.30 -23.56
C ASN A 3 6.14 10.89 -23.72
N TRP A 4 5.38 9.85 -23.41
CA TRP A 4 5.83 8.46 -23.60
C TRP A 4 6.02 8.12 -25.08
N ASN A 5 5.07 8.52 -25.97
CA ASN A 5 5.17 8.31 -27.40
C ASN A 5 6.41 9.01 -27.99
N VAL A 6 6.71 10.23 -27.50
CA VAL A 6 7.96 10.93 -27.88
C VAL A 6 9.18 10.12 -27.46
N GLY A 7 9.17 9.59 -26.22
CA GLY A 7 10.25 8.74 -25.72
C GLY A 7 10.40 7.45 -26.52
N LYS A 8 9.28 6.77 -26.82
CA LYS A 8 9.24 5.55 -27.66
C LYS A 8 9.86 5.81 -29.02
N ARG A 9 9.45 6.90 -29.68
CA ARG A 9 9.99 7.30 -30.99
C ARG A 9 11.48 7.58 -30.95
N ILE A 10 11.95 8.29 -29.91
CA ILE A 10 13.39 8.54 -29.73
C ILE A 10 14.14 7.22 -29.49
N LYS A 11 13.61 6.34 -28.69
CA LYS A 11 14.19 5.01 -28.41
C LYS A 11 14.33 4.19 -29.71
N GLU A 12 13.26 4.10 -30.47
CA GLU A 12 13.18 3.24 -31.64
C GLU A 12 13.96 3.81 -32.87
N ASP A 13 13.79 5.09 -33.17
CA ASP A 13 14.34 5.68 -34.42
C ASP A 13 15.73 6.30 -34.24
N VAL A 14 16.07 6.72 -32.99
CA VAL A 14 17.26 7.54 -32.76
C VAL A 14 18.34 6.81 -31.97
N LEU A 15 17.95 5.97 -31.03
CA LEU A 15 18.88 5.31 -30.10
C LEU A 15 19.17 3.83 -30.41
N LEU A 16 18.50 3.25 -31.42
CA LEU A 16 18.72 1.86 -31.83
C LEU A 16 20.21 1.56 -32.02
N ASN A 17 20.76 0.73 -31.11
CA ASN A 17 22.13 0.18 -31.17
C ASN A 17 23.31 1.17 -31.06
N LYS A 18 23.14 2.37 -30.47
CA LYS A 18 24.23 3.33 -30.31
C LYS A 18 24.77 3.38 -28.89
N ARG A 19 26.10 3.56 -28.73
CA ARG A 19 26.78 3.70 -27.45
C ARG A 19 26.18 4.86 -26.65
N ALA A 20 26.16 4.74 -25.31
CA ALA A 20 25.51 5.69 -24.37
C ALA A 20 25.91 7.16 -24.60
N ASP A 21 27.21 7.44 -24.81
CA ASP A 21 27.74 8.79 -25.02
C ASP A 21 27.22 9.42 -26.32
N TYR A 22 27.05 8.63 -27.37
CA TYR A 22 26.49 9.09 -28.64
C TYR A 22 25.00 9.42 -28.48
N GLY A 23 24.27 8.61 -27.70
CA GLY A 23 22.85 8.84 -27.41
C GLY A 23 22.61 10.16 -26.71
N GLU A 24 23.44 10.52 -25.71
CA GLU A 24 23.34 11.79 -24.99
C GLU A 24 23.50 13.01 -25.91
N GLN A 25 24.51 13.00 -26.79
CA GLN A 25 24.74 14.09 -27.75
C GLN A 25 23.59 14.24 -28.75
N VAL A 26 23.00 13.12 -29.18
CA VAL A 26 21.85 13.13 -30.09
C VAL A 26 20.64 13.74 -29.43
N ILE A 27 20.35 13.37 -28.15
CA ILE A 27 19.25 13.96 -27.42
C ILE A 27 19.46 15.46 -27.18
N LYS A 28 20.69 15.90 -26.88
CA LYS A 28 21.02 17.33 -26.73
C LYS A 28 20.75 18.11 -28.02
N ARG A 29 21.21 17.61 -29.15
CA ARG A 29 20.96 18.24 -30.48
C ARG A 29 19.46 18.27 -30.81
N LEU A 30 18.75 17.19 -30.55
CA LEU A 30 17.30 17.10 -30.75
C LEU A 30 16.55 18.11 -29.86
N ALA A 31 16.94 18.23 -28.60
CA ALA A 31 16.37 19.20 -27.67
C ALA A 31 16.56 20.64 -28.19
N GLN A 32 17.75 20.97 -28.67
CA GLN A 32 18.04 22.29 -29.20
C GLN A 32 17.14 22.61 -30.42
N ARG A 33 17.00 21.67 -31.37
CA ARG A 33 16.13 21.80 -32.54
C ARG A 33 14.65 21.97 -32.15
N LEU A 34 14.17 21.16 -31.20
CA LEU A 34 12.80 21.23 -30.74
C LEU A 34 12.50 22.52 -29.96
N ARG A 35 13.45 23.01 -29.16
CA ARG A 35 13.31 24.30 -28.49
C ARG A 35 13.15 25.46 -29.49
N THR A 36 13.95 25.47 -30.53
CA THR A 36 13.87 26.50 -31.57
C THR A 36 12.53 26.47 -32.31
N LYS A 37 11.98 25.25 -32.56
CA LYS A 37 10.76 25.10 -33.37
C LYS A 37 9.47 25.15 -32.52
N TYR A 38 9.48 24.65 -31.28
CA TYR A 38 8.28 24.44 -30.45
C TYR A 38 8.35 25.10 -29.06
N GLY A 39 9.39 25.89 -28.79
CA GLY A 39 9.53 26.66 -27.55
C GLY A 39 10.28 25.97 -26.43
N SER A 40 10.48 26.69 -25.32
CA SER A 40 11.34 26.31 -24.19
C SER A 40 10.94 25.02 -23.46
N GLY A 41 9.69 24.59 -23.61
CA GLY A 41 9.19 23.36 -22.98
C GLY A 41 9.84 22.07 -23.47
N TRP A 42 10.63 22.08 -24.57
CA TRP A 42 11.30 20.92 -25.16
C TRP A 42 12.80 20.86 -24.84
N GLY A 43 13.14 21.08 -23.55
CA GLY A 43 14.51 21.00 -23.10
C GLY A 43 15.05 19.56 -22.99
N TYR A 44 16.38 19.46 -22.85
CA TYR A 44 17.11 18.20 -22.74
C TYR A 44 16.55 17.29 -21.61
N GLN A 45 16.31 17.83 -20.41
CA GLN A 45 15.77 17.07 -19.28
C GLN A 45 14.39 16.47 -19.59
N LYS A 46 13.52 17.22 -20.28
CA LYS A 46 12.21 16.69 -20.68
C LYS A 46 12.35 15.50 -21.60
N LEU A 47 13.21 15.58 -22.61
CA LEU A 47 13.45 14.46 -23.53
C LEU A 47 14.06 13.26 -22.84
N GLN A 48 14.98 13.47 -21.88
CA GLN A 48 15.50 12.39 -21.06
C GLN A 48 14.38 11.69 -20.26
N HIS A 49 13.49 12.44 -19.65
CA HIS A 49 12.34 11.85 -18.95
C HIS A 49 11.41 11.09 -19.90
N CYS A 50 11.18 11.59 -21.11
CA CYS A 50 10.38 10.89 -22.11
C CYS A 50 11.03 9.55 -22.51
N VAL A 51 12.33 9.54 -22.76
CA VAL A 51 13.09 8.33 -23.09
C VAL A 51 13.09 7.36 -21.92
N ARG A 52 13.36 7.83 -20.70
CA ARG A 52 13.33 7.00 -19.50
C ARG A 52 11.96 6.36 -19.32
N ALA A 53 10.87 7.11 -19.52
CA ALA A 53 9.52 6.56 -19.45
C ALA A 53 9.28 5.43 -20.45
N ALA A 54 9.79 5.56 -21.69
CA ALA A 54 9.67 4.52 -22.72
C ALA A 54 10.52 3.27 -22.45
N TYR A 55 11.56 3.37 -21.60
CA TYR A 55 12.29 2.20 -21.10
C TYR A 55 11.65 1.57 -19.87
N THR A 56 10.97 2.37 -19.04
CA THR A 56 10.45 1.94 -17.74
C THR A 56 9.06 1.34 -17.84
N PHE A 57 8.19 1.90 -18.71
CA PHE A 57 6.79 1.50 -18.79
C PHE A 57 6.48 0.83 -20.13
N SER A 58 5.72 -0.27 -20.06
CA SER A 58 5.10 -0.89 -21.23
C SER A 58 3.96 -0.02 -21.78
N GLU A 59 3.49 -0.33 -22.97
CA GLU A 59 2.33 0.34 -23.57
C GLU A 59 1.07 0.09 -22.74
N GLU A 60 0.91 -1.10 -22.19
CA GLU A 60 -0.21 -1.48 -21.32
C GLU A 60 -0.21 -0.67 -20.04
N GLU A 61 0.93 -0.53 -19.37
CA GLU A 61 1.07 0.29 -18.16
C GLU A 61 0.73 1.77 -18.41
N ILE A 62 1.12 2.32 -19.57
CA ILE A 62 0.77 3.69 -19.94
C ILE A 62 -0.73 3.82 -20.24
N MET A 63 -1.32 2.85 -20.93
CA MET A 63 -2.77 2.84 -21.18
C MET A 63 -3.54 2.75 -19.84
N TYR A 64 -3.07 1.92 -18.93
CA TYR A 64 -3.63 1.83 -17.59
C TYR A 64 -3.54 3.17 -16.84
N ALA A 65 -2.36 3.80 -16.82
CA ALA A 65 -2.15 5.10 -16.19
C ALA A 65 -3.09 6.19 -16.74
N VAL A 66 -3.35 6.18 -18.05
CA VAL A 66 -4.29 7.13 -18.69
C VAL A 66 -5.73 6.85 -18.25
N ARG A 67 -6.16 5.59 -18.23
CA ARG A 67 -7.50 5.21 -17.78
C ARG A 67 -7.76 5.57 -16.32
N THR A 68 -6.74 5.46 -15.49
CA THR A 68 -6.78 5.76 -14.05
C THR A 68 -6.43 7.22 -13.72
N GLN A 69 -6.33 8.08 -14.73
CA GLN A 69 -6.09 9.53 -14.61
C GLN A 69 -4.77 9.89 -13.90
N LEU A 70 -3.77 9.01 -13.93
CA LEU A 70 -2.46 9.33 -13.40
C LEU A 70 -1.79 10.42 -14.25
N SER A 71 -1.27 11.45 -13.58
CA SER A 71 -0.59 12.56 -14.25
C SER A 71 0.82 12.16 -14.68
N TRP A 72 1.41 12.95 -15.60
CA TRP A 72 2.81 12.80 -15.98
C TRP A 72 3.78 12.91 -14.78
N THR A 73 3.43 13.71 -13.77
CA THR A 73 4.22 13.83 -12.53
C THR A 73 4.19 12.54 -11.72
N HIS A 74 3.06 11.85 -11.62
CA HIS A 74 3.01 10.51 -11.00
C HIS A 74 3.91 9.51 -11.72
N LEU A 75 3.87 9.49 -13.07
CA LEU A 75 4.76 8.62 -13.84
C LEU A 75 6.24 8.95 -13.64
N ARG A 76 6.59 10.24 -13.47
CA ARG A 76 7.97 10.63 -13.18
C ARG A 76 8.45 10.10 -11.82
N SER A 77 7.65 10.17 -10.78
CA SER A 77 7.97 9.59 -9.46
C SER A 77 8.14 8.08 -9.57
N LEU A 78 7.23 7.41 -10.27
CA LEU A 78 7.27 5.96 -10.49
C LEU A 78 8.48 5.48 -11.29
N MET A 79 9.03 6.30 -12.19
CA MET A 79 10.29 5.97 -12.90
C MET A 79 11.49 5.81 -11.96
N ALA A 80 11.45 6.36 -10.75
CA ALA A 80 12.50 6.19 -9.76
C ALA A 80 12.43 4.83 -9.05
N VAL A 81 11.30 4.13 -9.14
CA VAL A 81 11.08 2.81 -8.52
C VAL A 81 11.62 1.70 -9.45
N PRO A 82 12.71 0.98 -9.07
CA PRO A 82 13.34 -0.02 -9.94
C PRO A 82 12.47 -1.26 -10.16
N ASN A 83 11.76 -1.70 -9.11
CA ASN A 83 10.95 -2.92 -9.12
C ASN A 83 9.64 -2.69 -9.91
N ALA A 84 9.38 -3.52 -10.94
CA ALA A 84 8.18 -3.40 -11.78
C ALA A 84 6.89 -3.66 -10.98
N LEU A 85 6.89 -4.64 -10.06
CA LEU A 85 5.74 -4.94 -9.23
C LEU A 85 5.45 -3.80 -8.22
N ALA A 86 6.51 -3.20 -7.65
CA ALA A 86 6.34 -2.02 -6.82
C ALA A 86 5.71 -0.85 -7.60
N ARG A 87 6.11 -0.64 -8.85
CA ARG A 87 5.48 0.38 -9.70
C ARG A 87 3.99 0.10 -9.92
N GLN A 88 3.63 -1.14 -10.24
CA GLN A 88 2.22 -1.54 -10.41
C GLN A 88 1.42 -1.34 -9.12
N PHE A 89 1.99 -1.74 -7.98
CA PHE A 89 1.40 -1.52 -6.66
C PHE A 89 1.13 -0.03 -6.40
N TYR A 90 2.13 0.84 -6.59
CA TYR A 90 1.95 2.28 -6.39
C TYR A 90 0.96 2.90 -7.39
N MET A 91 0.92 2.43 -8.65
CA MET A 91 -0.08 2.87 -9.63
C MET A 91 -1.50 2.53 -9.17
N GLU A 92 -1.70 1.32 -8.67
CA GLU A 92 -2.99 0.87 -8.17
C GLU A 92 -3.41 1.61 -6.89
N MET A 93 -2.48 1.82 -5.95
CA MET A 93 -2.75 2.60 -4.75
C MET A 93 -3.10 4.06 -5.07
N CYS A 94 -2.45 4.67 -6.06
CA CYS A 94 -2.85 6.00 -6.54
C CYS A 94 -4.27 6.03 -7.09
N ARG A 95 -4.70 4.95 -7.78
CA ARG A 95 -6.07 4.83 -8.29
C ARG A 95 -7.09 4.71 -7.16
N ILE A 96 -6.82 3.82 -6.20
CA ILE A 96 -7.73 3.49 -5.11
C ILE A 96 -7.86 4.65 -4.13
N GLU A 97 -6.74 5.19 -3.66
CA GLU A 97 -6.70 6.21 -2.61
C GLU A 97 -6.57 7.64 -3.15
N HIS A 98 -6.63 7.83 -4.47
CA HIS A 98 -6.54 9.14 -5.12
C HIS A 98 -5.32 9.97 -4.66
N TRP A 99 -4.14 9.33 -4.52
CA TRP A 99 -2.95 10.01 -4.05
C TRP A 99 -2.53 11.14 -4.96
N SER A 100 -2.16 12.27 -4.36
CA SER A 100 -1.42 13.32 -5.04
C SER A 100 0.00 12.86 -5.36
N THR A 101 0.69 13.53 -6.28
CA THR A 101 2.12 13.24 -6.55
C THR A 101 2.96 13.34 -5.27
N ARG A 102 2.70 14.33 -4.43
CA ARG A 102 3.41 14.49 -3.16
C ARG A 102 3.15 13.32 -2.22
N THR A 103 1.91 12.89 -2.10
CA THR A 103 1.56 11.72 -1.28
C THR A 103 2.24 10.46 -1.81
N LEU A 104 2.26 10.28 -3.15
CA LEU A 104 2.98 9.17 -3.77
C LEU A 104 4.48 9.21 -3.45
N ASP A 105 5.14 10.37 -3.58
CA ASP A 105 6.56 10.53 -3.25
C ASP A 105 6.82 10.19 -1.77
N ASP A 106 5.99 10.72 -0.85
CA ASP A 106 6.08 10.41 0.59
C ASP A 106 5.93 8.89 0.85
N LYS A 107 5.04 8.20 0.11
CA LYS A 107 4.83 6.75 0.26
C LYS A 107 5.95 5.91 -0.35
N ILE A 108 6.56 6.35 -1.45
CA ILE A 108 7.76 5.72 -2.04
C ILE A 108 8.95 5.89 -1.08
N ASP A 109 9.17 7.09 -0.56
CA ASP A 109 10.27 7.36 0.39
C ASP A 109 10.10 6.59 1.70
N ALA A 110 8.86 6.43 2.16
CA ALA A 110 8.51 5.58 3.29
C ALA A 110 8.58 4.07 2.98
N GLN A 111 8.97 3.67 1.76
CA GLN A 111 9.10 2.27 1.34
C GLN A 111 7.81 1.44 1.58
N LEU A 112 6.65 2.02 1.22
CA LEU A 112 5.36 1.40 1.50
C LEU A 112 5.22 0.02 0.86
N PHE A 113 5.69 -0.16 -0.38
CA PHE A 113 5.65 -1.46 -1.06
C PHE A 113 6.49 -2.49 -0.30
N GLU A 114 7.73 -2.14 0.06
CA GLU A 114 8.65 -3.01 0.80
C GLU A 114 8.08 -3.39 2.17
N ARG A 115 7.48 -2.43 2.87
CA ARG A 115 6.78 -2.66 4.15
C ARG A 115 5.58 -3.60 3.97
N THR A 116 4.80 -3.41 2.91
CA THR A 116 3.65 -4.26 2.58
C THR A 116 4.10 -5.67 2.18
N ALA A 117 5.13 -5.79 1.36
CA ALA A 117 5.68 -7.08 0.93
C ALA A 117 6.35 -7.87 2.06
N ILE A 118 6.95 -7.19 3.06
CA ILE A 118 7.48 -7.83 4.27
C ILE A 118 6.37 -8.35 5.17
N SER A 119 5.25 -7.67 5.18
CA SER A 119 4.12 -7.94 6.05
C SER A 119 3.11 -8.92 5.46
N ARG A 120 3.19 -9.23 4.16
CA ARG A 120 2.28 -10.14 3.45
C ARG A 120 3.06 -11.23 2.73
N LYS A 121 2.35 -12.31 2.40
CA LYS A 121 2.82 -13.33 1.46
C LYS A 121 3.25 -12.67 0.15
N PRO A 122 4.23 -13.23 -0.54
CA PRO A 122 5.05 -12.56 -1.54
C PRO A 122 4.30 -12.09 -2.80
N ASP A 123 5.05 -11.50 -3.71
CA ASP A 123 4.71 -10.90 -5.03
C ASP A 123 3.47 -11.45 -5.75
N GLU A 124 3.10 -12.69 -5.53
CA GLU A 124 1.98 -13.37 -6.18
C GLU A 124 0.63 -13.03 -5.57
N VAL A 125 0.56 -12.86 -4.24
CA VAL A 125 -0.67 -12.43 -3.58
C VAL A 125 -0.96 -10.98 -3.96
N ILE A 126 0.08 -10.14 -4.00
CA ILE A 126 -0.06 -8.76 -4.47
C ILE A 126 -0.52 -8.74 -5.93
N LYS A 127 0.03 -9.61 -6.80
CA LYS A 127 -0.40 -9.73 -8.20
C LYS A 127 -1.85 -10.19 -8.30
N ALA A 128 -2.23 -11.23 -7.58
CA ALA A 128 -3.60 -11.75 -7.61
C ALA A 128 -4.62 -10.72 -7.09
N GLU A 129 -4.27 -9.98 -6.03
CA GLU A 129 -5.11 -8.90 -5.50
C GLU A 129 -5.21 -7.73 -6.48
N LEU A 130 -4.11 -7.36 -7.14
CA LEU A 130 -4.08 -6.32 -8.18
C LEU A 130 -4.96 -6.70 -9.39
N GLU A 131 -4.91 -7.96 -9.84
CA GLU A 131 -5.76 -8.44 -10.95
C GLU A 131 -7.24 -8.48 -10.54
N LYS A 132 -7.57 -9.01 -9.36
CA LYS A 132 -8.95 -9.01 -8.84
C LYS A 132 -9.52 -7.58 -8.72
N SER A 133 -8.71 -6.63 -8.27
CA SER A 133 -9.12 -5.21 -8.14
C SER A 133 -9.36 -4.56 -9.49
N LYS A 134 -8.54 -4.88 -10.50
CA LYS A 134 -8.71 -4.37 -11.88
C LYS A 134 -9.99 -4.90 -12.52
N GLU A 135 -10.30 -6.18 -12.33
CA GLU A 135 -11.48 -6.83 -12.91
C GLU A 135 -12.79 -6.31 -12.31
N LYS A 136 -12.87 -6.20 -10.99
CA LYS A 136 -14.09 -5.82 -10.27
C LYS A 136 -14.30 -4.32 -10.14
N ASN A 137 -13.25 -3.51 -10.36
CA ASN A 137 -13.22 -2.07 -10.09
C ASN A 137 -13.68 -1.70 -8.64
N GLU A 138 -13.51 -2.64 -7.71
CA GLU A 138 -13.88 -2.53 -6.30
C GLU A 138 -12.63 -2.65 -5.42
N ILE A 139 -12.61 -1.88 -4.32
CA ILE A 139 -11.56 -1.95 -3.32
C ILE A 139 -11.77 -3.22 -2.50
N GLN A 140 -10.76 -4.08 -2.45
CA GLN A 140 -10.78 -5.25 -1.59
C GLN A 140 -10.22 -4.91 -0.20
N PRO A 141 -10.81 -5.42 0.90
CA PRO A 141 -10.29 -5.17 2.25
C PRO A 141 -8.80 -5.49 2.40
N ASP A 142 -8.33 -6.55 1.75
CA ASP A 142 -6.93 -6.99 1.80
C ASP A 142 -5.95 -6.01 1.16
N MET A 143 -6.40 -5.11 0.30
CA MET A 143 -5.58 -4.02 -0.22
C MET A 143 -5.46 -2.84 0.75
N VAL A 144 -6.45 -2.67 1.62
CA VAL A 144 -6.51 -1.60 2.61
C VAL A 144 -5.76 -1.99 3.88
N PHE A 145 -6.00 -3.21 4.38
CA PHE A 145 -5.42 -3.67 5.63
C PHE A 145 -4.08 -4.35 5.41
N ARG A 146 -3.09 -3.94 6.20
CA ARG A 146 -1.72 -4.47 6.18
C ARG A 146 -1.52 -5.41 7.36
N SER A 147 -0.58 -6.33 7.25
CA SER A 147 -0.17 -7.16 8.38
C SER A 147 0.85 -6.47 9.30
N SER A 148 1.35 -5.29 8.92
CA SER A 148 2.22 -4.48 9.78
C SER A 148 1.97 -2.98 9.58
N TYR A 149 2.00 -2.25 10.71
CA TYR A 149 1.89 -0.80 10.76
C TYR A 149 3.08 -0.20 11.51
N PHE A 150 3.55 0.95 11.06
CA PHE A 150 4.66 1.64 11.68
C PHE A 150 4.16 2.87 12.44
N LEU A 151 4.25 2.81 13.74
CA LEU A 151 3.77 3.83 14.68
C LEU A 151 4.94 4.55 15.40
N ASP A 152 6.13 4.54 14.77
CA ASP A 152 7.34 5.21 15.26
C ASP A 152 7.15 6.73 15.42
N MET A 153 6.29 7.33 14.60
CA MET A 153 5.94 8.74 14.68
C MET A 153 5.23 9.13 16.00
N LEU A 154 4.69 8.17 16.76
CA LEU A 154 4.03 8.46 18.02
C LEU A 154 5.00 8.80 19.15
N GLY A 155 6.31 8.51 18.98
CA GLY A 155 7.35 8.85 19.96
C GLY A 155 7.17 8.17 21.33
N LEU A 156 6.60 6.94 21.34
CA LEU A 156 6.38 6.19 22.56
C LEU A 156 7.69 5.75 23.23
N PRO A 157 7.75 5.71 24.57
CA PRO A 157 8.88 5.13 25.30
C PRO A 157 9.01 3.63 25.02
N ASP A 158 10.09 3.00 25.49
CA ASP A 158 10.33 1.57 25.29
C ASP A 158 9.31 0.68 26.01
N VAL A 159 8.77 1.17 27.13
CA VAL A 159 7.72 0.52 27.91
C VAL A 159 6.52 1.45 27.98
N PHE A 160 5.38 0.99 27.53
CA PHE A 160 4.12 1.73 27.51
C PHE A 160 2.93 0.79 27.71
N SER A 161 1.81 1.31 28.15
CA SER A 161 0.52 0.62 28.27
C SER A 161 -0.33 0.77 27.01
N GLU A 162 -1.36 -0.07 26.87
CA GLU A 162 -2.36 0.06 25.80
C GLU A 162 -3.04 1.43 25.83
N SER A 163 -3.32 1.96 27.02
CA SER A 163 -3.92 3.30 27.20
C SER A 163 -2.98 4.45 26.77
N GLU A 164 -1.68 4.32 27.00
CA GLU A 164 -0.70 5.30 26.53
C GLU A 164 -0.55 5.25 25.01
N LEU A 165 -0.57 4.06 24.40
CA LEU A 165 -0.60 3.90 22.96
C LEU A 165 -1.86 4.54 22.35
N GLU A 166 -3.02 4.25 22.89
CA GLU A 166 -4.29 4.85 22.46
C GLU A 166 -4.23 6.38 22.54
N THR A 167 -3.77 6.91 23.66
CA THR A 167 -3.64 8.35 23.88
C THR A 167 -2.65 8.99 22.88
N ALA A 168 -1.53 8.34 22.60
CA ALA A 168 -0.56 8.81 21.62
C ALA A 168 -1.15 8.82 20.19
N ILE A 169 -1.92 7.77 19.83
CA ILE A 169 -2.62 7.72 18.52
C ILE A 169 -3.59 8.90 18.40
N LEU A 170 -4.39 9.17 19.43
CA LEU A 170 -5.35 10.27 19.41
C LEU A 170 -4.69 11.65 19.35
N ASN A 171 -3.60 11.85 20.08
CA ASN A 171 -2.85 13.09 20.05
C ASN A 171 -2.20 13.35 18.69
N GLN A 172 -1.90 12.29 17.95
CA GLN A 172 -1.26 12.35 16.62
C GLN A 172 -2.13 11.70 15.53
N ILE A 173 -3.45 11.82 15.65
CA ILE A 173 -4.41 11.16 14.77
C ILE A 173 -4.15 11.41 13.28
N GLN A 174 -3.66 12.60 12.93
CA GLN A 174 -3.33 12.91 11.54
C GLN A 174 -2.16 12.08 11.00
N LEU A 175 -1.14 11.81 11.83
CA LEU A 175 -0.02 10.97 11.46
C LEU A 175 -0.44 9.50 11.41
N PHE A 176 -1.25 9.08 12.36
CA PHE A 176 -1.85 7.74 12.37
C PHE A 176 -2.67 7.47 11.10
N LEU A 177 -3.54 8.41 10.70
CA LEU A 177 -4.32 8.30 9.47
C LEU A 177 -3.44 8.29 8.20
N LYS A 178 -2.30 8.97 8.19
CA LYS A 178 -1.33 8.88 7.09
C LYS A 178 -0.75 7.48 6.93
N GLU A 179 -0.52 6.77 8.03
CA GLU A 179 -0.05 5.38 8.00
C GLU A 179 -1.15 4.41 7.56
N PHE A 180 -2.39 4.64 7.97
CA PHE A 180 -3.53 3.80 7.64
C PHE A 180 -4.09 4.02 6.24
N GLY A 181 -4.13 5.27 5.77
CA GLY A 181 -4.66 5.65 4.45
C GLY A 181 -5.62 6.84 4.53
N SER A 182 -5.84 7.47 3.39
CA SER A 182 -6.62 8.72 3.31
C SER A 182 -8.14 8.54 3.44
N ASP A 183 -8.63 7.32 3.25
CA ASP A 183 -10.07 7.01 3.28
C ASP A 183 -10.60 6.66 4.67
N PHE A 184 -9.74 6.65 5.69
CA PHE A 184 -10.15 6.46 7.07
C PHE A 184 -10.67 7.75 7.69
N ALA A 185 -11.85 7.69 8.29
CA ALA A 185 -12.43 8.75 9.09
C ALA A 185 -12.60 8.26 10.54
N PHE A 186 -12.11 9.04 11.51
CA PHE A 186 -12.28 8.73 12.92
C PHE A 186 -13.75 8.90 13.33
N VAL A 187 -14.29 7.91 14.05
CA VAL A 187 -15.70 7.90 14.50
C VAL A 187 -15.78 8.01 16.02
N ASP A 188 -15.09 7.14 16.76
CA ASP A 188 -15.21 7.08 18.21
C ASP A 188 -13.97 6.44 18.87
N ARG A 189 -13.80 6.68 20.16
CA ARG A 189 -12.80 6.04 21.01
C ARG A 189 -13.47 5.44 22.24
N GLN A 190 -12.89 4.35 22.80
CA GLN A 190 -13.38 3.68 23.99
C GLN A 190 -14.90 3.46 23.94
N LYS A 191 -15.36 3.09 22.72
CA LYS A 191 -16.78 2.91 22.48
C LYS A 191 -17.35 1.84 23.39
N ARG A 192 -18.34 2.21 24.17
CA ARG A 192 -19.02 1.30 25.08
C ARG A 192 -19.93 0.35 24.31
N ILE A 193 -19.78 -0.94 24.58
CA ILE A 193 -20.56 -2.04 23.98
C ILE A 193 -21.20 -2.84 25.13
N PRO A 194 -22.42 -2.50 25.52
CA PRO A 194 -23.12 -3.21 26.60
C PRO A 194 -23.72 -4.52 26.08
N VAL A 195 -23.34 -5.65 26.69
CA VAL A 195 -23.90 -6.97 26.40
C VAL A 195 -24.12 -7.70 27.70
N ASP A 196 -25.34 -8.16 27.95
CA ASP A 196 -25.75 -8.94 29.15
C ASP A 196 -25.32 -8.32 30.50
N GLY A 197 -25.41 -6.98 30.60
CA GLY A 197 -25.00 -6.24 31.79
C GLY A 197 -23.50 -6.04 31.96
N VAL A 198 -22.69 -6.52 31.01
CA VAL A 198 -21.24 -6.30 30.97
C VAL A 198 -20.93 -5.20 29.97
N ASP A 199 -20.12 -4.24 30.38
CA ASP A 199 -19.64 -3.16 29.50
C ASP A 199 -18.29 -3.52 28.94
N TYR A 200 -18.27 -3.82 27.64
CA TYR A 200 -17.05 -3.91 26.86
C TYR A 200 -16.67 -2.55 26.30
N LYS A 201 -15.39 -2.36 25.98
CA LYS A 201 -14.88 -1.14 25.38
C LYS A 201 -14.05 -1.49 24.16
N LEU A 202 -14.42 -0.88 23.03
CA LEU A 202 -13.64 -0.92 21.80
C LEU A 202 -12.69 0.28 21.79
N ASP A 203 -11.39 0.05 21.59
CA ASP A 203 -10.39 1.12 21.68
C ASP A 203 -10.63 2.24 20.69
N LEU A 204 -10.68 1.91 19.37
CA LEU A 204 -10.86 2.90 18.30
C LEU A 204 -11.88 2.41 17.28
N LEU A 205 -12.75 3.30 16.87
CA LEU A 205 -13.70 3.06 15.80
C LEU A 205 -13.46 4.06 14.66
N PHE A 206 -13.29 3.54 13.45
CA PHE A 206 -13.16 4.31 12.22
C PHE A 206 -14.25 3.93 11.22
N TYR A 207 -14.41 4.75 10.21
CA TYR A 207 -15.18 4.46 9.01
C TYR A 207 -14.24 4.52 7.79
N HIS A 208 -14.26 3.51 6.94
CA HIS A 208 -13.50 3.51 5.70
C HIS A 208 -14.40 3.86 4.52
N ARG A 209 -14.17 5.00 3.90
CA ARG A 209 -15.03 5.57 2.85
C ARG A 209 -15.10 4.69 1.60
N GLY A 210 -13.97 4.23 1.10
CA GLY A 210 -13.91 3.38 -0.08
C GLY A 210 -14.54 2.01 0.11
N LEU A 211 -14.39 1.41 1.30
CA LEU A 211 -15.02 0.13 1.67
C LEU A 211 -16.46 0.27 2.17
N LYS A 212 -16.94 1.50 2.43
CA LYS A 212 -18.27 1.83 2.96
C LYS A 212 -18.63 1.04 4.22
N ARG A 213 -17.71 0.92 5.17
CA ARG A 213 -17.92 0.12 6.39
C ARG A 213 -17.22 0.69 7.61
N LEU A 214 -17.74 0.33 8.76
CA LEU A 214 -17.09 0.57 10.04
C LEU A 214 -15.85 -0.33 10.19
N VAL A 215 -14.80 0.21 10.80
CA VAL A 215 -13.55 -0.48 11.10
C VAL A 215 -13.30 -0.38 12.59
N ALA A 216 -13.43 -1.51 13.28
CA ALA A 216 -13.13 -1.65 14.70
C ALA A 216 -11.65 -1.97 14.88
N ILE A 217 -10.91 -1.15 15.64
CA ILE A 217 -9.49 -1.38 15.93
C ILE A 217 -9.34 -1.65 17.43
N ASP A 218 -8.70 -2.76 17.76
CA ASP A 218 -8.38 -3.17 19.11
C ASP A 218 -6.86 -3.28 19.28
N LEU A 219 -6.31 -2.61 20.30
CA LEU A 219 -4.88 -2.47 20.53
C LEU A 219 -4.44 -3.49 21.57
N LYS A 220 -3.41 -4.27 21.29
CA LYS A 220 -2.91 -5.30 22.21
C LYS A 220 -1.40 -5.22 22.37
N LEU A 221 -0.95 -5.27 23.64
CA LEU A 221 0.45 -5.49 23.94
C LEU A 221 0.78 -6.99 23.88
N GLY A 222 1.95 -7.30 23.30
CA GLY A 222 2.41 -8.68 23.12
C GLY A 222 1.82 -9.35 21.89
N LYS A 223 1.78 -10.70 21.93
CA LYS A 223 1.35 -11.55 20.84
C LYS A 223 -0.16 -11.66 20.75
N PHE A 224 -0.67 -11.94 19.56
CA PHE A 224 -2.06 -12.31 19.36
C PHE A 224 -2.46 -13.52 20.22
N LYS A 225 -3.66 -13.46 20.80
CA LYS A 225 -4.28 -14.55 21.56
C LYS A 225 -5.66 -14.88 20.97
N PRO A 226 -6.05 -16.16 20.85
CA PRO A 226 -7.36 -16.55 20.31
C PRO A 226 -8.57 -15.89 20.99
N ALA A 227 -8.46 -15.55 22.27
CA ALA A 227 -9.52 -14.83 22.99
C ALA A 227 -9.84 -13.45 22.39
N TYR A 228 -8.88 -12.79 21.74
CA TYR A 228 -9.07 -11.49 21.10
C TYR A 228 -10.00 -11.58 19.89
N GLU A 229 -9.96 -12.71 19.17
CA GLU A 229 -10.86 -12.97 18.05
C GLU A 229 -12.32 -13.03 18.52
N GLY A 230 -12.60 -13.80 19.60
CA GLY A 230 -13.94 -13.89 20.16
C GLY A 230 -14.47 -12.53 20.63
N GLN A 231 -13.62 -11.72 21.25
CA GLN A 231 -13.94 -10.36 21.67
C GLN A 231 -14.24 -9.46 20.45
N MET A 232 -13.40 -9.50 19.42
CA MET A 232 -13.61 -8.72 18.21
C MET A 232 -14.90 -9.14 17.48
N LEU A 233 -15.20 -10.43 17.37
CA LEU A 233 -16.46 -10.91 16.79
C LEU A 233 -17.68 -10.37 17.53
N LEU A 234 -17.63 -10.28 18.87
CA LEU A 234 -18.69 -9.65 19.65
C LEU A 234 -18.87 -8.18 19.25
N TYR A 235 -17.77 -7.43 19.14
CA TYR A 235 -17.78 -6.03 18.73
C TYR A 235 -18.39 -5.86 17.34
N LEU A 236 -17.95 -6.66 16.36
CA LEU A 236 -18.43 -6.57 14.98
C LEU A 236 -19.93 -6.89 14.89
N ARG A 237 -20.42 -7.91 15.62
CA ARG A 237 -21.85 -8.24 15.66
C ARG A 237 -22.67 -7.12 16.29
N TYR A 238 -22.17 -6.50 17.36
CA TYR A 238 -22.84 -5.36 17.99
C TYR A 238 -22.91 -4.16 17.03
N LEU A 239 -21.77 -3.77 16.43
CA LEU A 239 -21.69 -2.68 15.48
C LEU A 239 -22.59 -2.92 14.26
N ASN A 240 -22.61 -4.15 13.74
CA ASN A 240 -23.45 -4.51 12.61
C ASN A 240 -24.95 -4.37 12.91
N ARG A 241 -25.35 -4.63 14.16
CA ARG A 241 -26.75 -4.58 14.58
C ARG A 241 -27.21 -3.17 14.98
N HIS A 242 -26.33 -2.37 15.61
CA HIS A 242 -26.72 -1.12 16.27
C HIS A 242 -26.18 0.15 15.61
N ASP A 243 -25.02 0.07 14.93
CA ASP A 243 -24.34 1.26 14.39
C ASP A 243 -24.27 1.30 12.86
N ARG A 244 -24.34 0.14 12.20
CA ARG A 244 -24.35 0.05 10.74
C ARG A 244 -25.58 0.73 10.16
N ARG A 245 -25.38 1.55 9.13
CA ARG A 245 -26.46 2.25 8.41
C ARG A 245 -26.82 1.51 7.12
N GLU A 246 -27.98 1.87 6.57
CA GLU A 246 -28.40 1.38 5.26
C GLU A 246 -27.41 1.82 4.17
N GLY A 247 -27.05 0.91 3.28
CA GLY A 247 -26.05 1.14 2.22
C GLY A 247 -24.59 0.95 2.66
N GLU A 248 -24.35 0.61 3.94
CA GLU A 248 -23.01 0.25 4.43
C GLU A 248 -22.80 -1.27 4.41
N GLU A 249 -21.56 -1.65 4.15
CA GLU A 249 -21.11 -3.04 4.25
C GLU A 249 -20.95 -3.47 5.72
N SER A 250 -20.89 -4.77 5.99
CA SER A 250 -20.66 -5.31 7.33
C SER A 250 -19.34 -4.81 7.91
N PRO A 251 -19.30 -4.46 9.22
CA PRO A 251 -18.08 -4.00 9.88
C PRO A 251 -16.94 -4.99 9.79
N ILE A 252 -15.70 -4.48 9.78
CA ILE A 252 -14.47 -5.27 9.79
C ILE A 252 -13.64 -4.93 11.04
N GLY A 253 -12.96 -5.93 11.61
CA GLY A 253 -12.10 -5.78 12.76
C GLY A 253 -10.62 -5.79 12.39
N LEU A 254 -9.82 -4.98 13.07
CA LEU A 254 -8.38 -4.98 13.01
C LEU A 254 -7.80 -5.10 14.43
N ILE A 255 -7.11 -6.19 14.71
CA ILE A 255 -6.41 -6.39 15.98
C ILE A 255 -4.94 -6.05 15.75
N LEU A 256 -4.46 -5.01 16.44
CA LEU A 256 -3.08 -4.56 16.37
C LEU A 256 -2.28 -5.08 17.54
N CYS A 257 -1.29 -5.93 17.31
CA CYS A 257 -0.44 -6.53 18.32
C CYS A 257 0.99 -5.96 18.28
N SER A 258 1.63 -5.72 19.42
CA SER A 258 3.01 -5.23 19.46
C SER A 258 4.04 -6.29 19.06
N GLU A 259 3.69 -7.56 19.14
CA GLU A 259 4.56 -8.67 18.76
C GLU A 259 3.90 -9.51 17.66
N GLY A 260 4.70 -9.90 16.65
CA GLY A 260 4.26 -10.81 15.60
C GLY A 260 4.15 -12.26 16.12
N ASN A 261 3.07 -12.94 15.74
CA ASN A 261 2.93 -14.38 15.94
C ASN A 261 2.63 -15.02 14.57
N THR A 262 3.68 -15.45 13.88
CA THR A 262 3.63 -15.83 12.47
C THR A 262 2.64 -16.96 12.21
N GLU A 263 2.67 -18.04 12.99
CA GLU A 263 1.82 -19.22 12.75
C GLU A 263 0.32 -18.96 13.02
N HIS A 264 -0.04 -18.35 14.15
CA HIS A 264 -1.45 -18.06 14.45
C HIS A 264 -2.07 -17.05 13.48
N ILE A 265 -1.28 -16.04 13.07
CA ILE A 265 -1.72 -15.05 12.09
C ILE A 265 -1.90 -15.71 10.72
N GLU A 266 -1.00 -16.62 10.33
CA GLU A 266 -1.10 -17.39 9.09
C GLU A 266 -2.37 -18.27 9.06
N TYR A 267 -2.70 -18.96 10.13
CA TYR A 267 -3.94 -19.76 10.23
C TYR A 267 -5.21 -18.91 10.12
N LEU A 268 -5.21 -17.72 10.73
CA LEU A 268 -6.34 -16.79 10.66
C LEU A 268 -6.46 -16.08 9.29
N MET A 269 -5.33 -15.92 8.57
CA MET A 269 -5.30 -15.34 7.23
C MET A 269 -5.65 -16.33 6.13
N LEU A 270 -5.77 -17.64 6.42
CA LEU A 270 -6.21 -18.64 5.45
C LEU A 270 -7.69 -18.49 5.08
N ASP A 271 -8.48 -17.82 5.91
CA ASP A 271 -9.86 -17.47 5.60
C ASP A 271 -9.90 -16.08 4.97
N GLU A 272 -9.89 -16.01 3.64
CA GLU A 272 -9.96 -14.77 2.85
C GLU A 272 -11.21 -13.94 3.18
N ASP A 273 -12.30 -14.59 3.63
CA ASP A 273 -13.57 -13.96 3.96
C ASP A 273 -13.68 -13.54 5.43
N SER A 274 -12.65 -13.76 6.25
CA SER A 274 -12.68 -13.39 7.67
C SER A 274 -12.92 -11.89 7.86
N PRO A 275 -13.93 -11.50 8.64
CA PRO A 275 -14.19 -10.11 8.97
C PRO A 275 -13.15 -9.53 9.94
N ILE A 276 -12.17 -10.32 10.38
CA ILE A 276 -11.12 -9.91 11.31
C ILE A 276 -9.77 -9.99 10.62
N LYS A 277 -9.03 -8.91 10.68
CA LYS A 277 -7.62 -8.83 10.27
C LYS A 277 -6.75 -8.66 11.51
N VAL A 278 -5.60 -9.32 11.52
CA VAL A 278 -4.60 -9.21 12.59
C VAL A 278 -3.33 -8.62 12.01
N ALA A 279 -2.78 -7.62 12.67
CA ALA A 279 -1.55 -6.98 12.21
C ALA A 279 -0.59 -6.72 13.37
N GLN A 280 0.70 -6.69 13.06
CA GLN A 280 1.72 -6.23 13.99
C GLN A 280 1.93 -4.72 13.86
N TYR A 281 2.15 -4.02 14.97
CA TYR A 281 2.63 -2.65 14.91
C TYR A 281 4.05 -2.54 15.47
N TYR A 282 4.80 -1.58 14.93
CA TYR A 282 6.17 -1.27 15.33
C TYR A 282 6.23 0.18 15.81
N THR A 283 6.69 0.41 17.04
CA THR A 283 6.88 1.75 17.61
C THR A 283 8.27 2.33 17.32
N LYS A 284 9.14 1.53 16.70
CA LYS A 284 10.46 1.95 16.20
C LYS A 284 10.64 1.41 14.79
N LEU A 285 11.15 2.23 13.90
CA LEU A 285 11.50 1.78 12.54
C LEU A 285 12.64 0.75 12.62
N PRO A 286 12.46 -0.44 12.04
CA PRO A 286 13.55 -1.36 11.82
C PRO A 286 14.63 -0.72 10.92
N ASP A 287 15.88 -1.08 11.11
CA ASP A 287 16.99 -0.64 10.23
C ASP A 287 16.67 -0.99 8.77
N LYS A 288 17.02 -0.09 7.83
CA LYS A 288 16.84 -0.29 6.37
C LYS A 288 17.44 -1.61 5.88
N LYS A 289 18.55 -2.04 6.48
CA LYS A 289 19.19 -3.31 6.16
C LYS A 289 18.31 -4.49 6.56
N LEU A 290 17.72 -4.47 7.76
CA LEU A 290 16.83 -5.50 8.24
C LEU A 290 15.52 -5.57 7.42
N LEU A 291 14.99 -4.41 7.02
CA LEU A 291 13.82 -4.34 6.12
C LEU A 291 14.14 -4.97 4.76
N SER A 292 15.30 -4.66 4.18
CA SER A 292 15.75 -5.24 2.91
C SER A 292 15.99 -6.74 3.00
N GLU A 293 16.60 -7.22 4.08
CA GLU A 293 16.84 -8.66 4.32
C GLU A 293 15.52 -9.44 4.49
N LYS A 294 14.55 -8.89 5.23
CA LYS A 294 13.22 -9.49 5.37
C LYS A 294 12.49 -9.56 4.04
N LEU A 295 12.55 -8.49 3.24
CA LEU A 295 11.97 -8.46 1.90
C LEU A 295 12.61 -9.53 1.00
N GLN A 296 13.94 -9.65 0.98
CA GLN A 296 14.62 -10.67 0.19
C GLN A 296 14.26 -12.10 0.62
N ARG A 297 14.10 -12.33 1.93
CA ARG A 297 13.61 -13.62 2.45
C ARG A 297 12.17 -13.90 2.00
N ALA A 298 11.28 -12.93 2.12
CA ALA A 298 9.90 -13.07 1.69
C ALA A 298 9.81 -13.41 0.19
N ILE A 299 10.59 -12.73 -0.66
CA ILE A 299 10.69 -13.02 -2.10
C ILE A 299 11.25 -14.42 -2.36
N ALA A 300 12.25 -14.87 -1.59
CA ALA A 300 12.84 -16.19 -1.74
C ALA A 300 11.84 -17.32 -1.41
N ILE A 301 11.13 -17.19 -0.29
CA ILE A 301 10.09 -18.13 0.15
C ILE A 301 8.96 -18.23 -0.88
N ALA A 302 8.55 -17.08 -1.47
CA ALA A 302 7.54 -17.05 -2.51
C ALA A 302 7.95 -17.82 -3.77
N LYS A 303 9.16 -17.56 -4.24
CA LYS A 303 9.70 -18.26 -5.43
C LYS A 303 9.76 -19.76 -5.21
N GLU A 304 10.04 -20.20 -3.99
CA GLU A 304 10.11 -21.62 -3.63
C GLU A 304 8.72 -22.28 -3.60
N HIS A 305 7.73 -21.59 -3.01
CA HIS A 305 6.34 -22.03 -3.03
C HIS A 305 5.75 -22.13 -4.44
N TYR A 306 6.14 -21.23 -5.34
CA TYR A 306 5.69 -21.25 -6.73
C TYR A 306 6.26 -22.45 -7.49
N ARG A 307 7.57 -22.71 -7.33
CA ARG A 307 8.21 -23.89 -7.91
C ARG A 307 7.58 -25.20 -7.44
N LEU A 308 7.17 -25.27 -6.17
CA LEU A 308 6.51 -26.46 -5.63
C LEU A 308 5.09 -26.64 -6.17
N LYS A 309 4.35 -25.56 -6.45
CA LYS A 309 3.02 -25.63 -7.10
C LYS A 309 3.09 -25.98 -8.58
N GLU A 310 4.06 -25.45 -9.32
CA GLU A 310 4.29 -25.86 -10.72
C GLU A 310 4.73 -27.33 -10.84
N SER A 311 5.43 -27.87 -9.85
CA SER A 311 5.85 -29.28 -9.83
C SER A 311 4.76 -30.27 -9.37
N GLN A 312 3.63 -29.78 -8.82
CA GLN A 312 2.48 -30.58 -8.39
C GLN A 312 1.29 -30.48 -9.34
N GLY A 313 1.38 -29.64 -10.37
CA GLY A 313 0.34 -29.39 -11.37
C GLY A 313 0.60 -30.01 -12.74
N GLU A 314 1.55 -30.98 -12.84
CA GLU A 314 1.69 -31.90 -13.98
C GLU A 314 1.03 -33.24 -13.69
#